data_ad480d1d9e605263775c39dd52d7f7eb
#
_entry.id   ad480d1d9e605263775c39dd52d7f7eb
#
_cell.length_a   1.000
_cell.length_b   1.000
_cell.length_c   1.000
_cell.angle_alpha   90.00
_cell.angle_beta   90.00
_cell.angle_gamma   90.00
#
_symmetry.space_group_name_H-M   'P 1'
#
loop_
_entity.id
_entity.type
_entity.pdbx_description
1 polymer ?
#
loop_
_entity_poly.entity_id
_entity_poly.type
_entity_poly.pdbx_seq_one_letter_code
_entity_poly.pdbx_strand_id
1 'polypeptide(L)'
;MLVYGERMRHTKNMPELPEVQTVVTELNKKLKNKKIKRVVVHNAKLVSIGPDTVSNIRTPSQKTVDRFAQLLSGRIVTSVKRRGKMLIFDLDGPLTMLVHLKMTGQFIFEDKALRAKTGSQYRILNKLSAPLVKLPAKHTHVIFTFTDNSTLFYNDVRQFGYLRLVEDIDLDKVKEFKEYGPEPLEKSFTFEVFENSIKNRKKIAIKLALMDTKVVVGIGNIYSDEILFHAKVLPSRTVDSLSVKELHAIYDQIKPVLAMGVKYKGSSVGDFIRTDGKWGAMGKHHFVYGLAGKPCKRCGTIIKNSKLGGRTSCFCPKEQK
;
A
#
# COMPACT_ATOMS: atom_id res chain seq x y z
N MET A 1 8.33 27.28 -16.31
CA MET A 1 8.75 25.90 -16.60
C MET A 1 9.90 25.58 -15.65
N LEU A 2 9.58 25.18 -14.41
CA LEU A 2 10.57 24.97 -13.35
C LEU A 2 11.01 23.51 -13.36
N VAL A 3 12.28 23.32 -13.50
CA VAL A 3 13.05 22.08 -13.56
C VAL A 3 12.83 21.26 -12.27
N TYR A 4 12.00 20.23 -12.32
CA TYR A 4 11.86 19.19 -11.29
C TYR A 4 12.96 18.12 -11.46
N GLY A 5 14.19 18.55 -11.47
CA GLY A 5 15.31 17.66 -11.72
C GLY A 5 16.48 17.89 -10.80
N GLU A 6 16.36 17.45 -9.52
CA GLU A 6 17.55 17.13 -8.73
C GLU A 6 17.21 16.13 -7.62
N ARG A 7 17.81 14.93 -7.76
CA ARG A 7 18.09 13.92 -6.74
C ARG A 7 17.07 13.70 -5.63
N MET A 8 15.87 13.22 -5.94
CA MET A 8 15.16 12.46 -4.93
C MET A 8 15.94 11.16 -4.71
N ARG A 9 16.71 11.10 -3.61
CA ARG A 9 17.26 9.84 -3.10
C ARG A 9 16.10 8.87 -2.99
N HIS A 10 16.25 7.69 -3.59
CA HIS A 10 15.23 6.65 -3.62
C HIS A 10 14.72 6.38 -2.20
N THR A 11 13.62 6.97 -1.81
CA THR A 11 12.89 6.59 -0.61
C THR A 11 12.24 5.25 -0.93
N LYS A 12 12.71 4.20 -0.25
CA LYS A 12 12.19 2.83 -0.38
C LYS A 12 10.84 2.74 0.32
N ASN A 13 9.78 3.25 -0.29
CA ASN A 13 8.46 3.27 0.31
C ASN A 13 7.59 2.14 -0.21
N MET A 14 6.93 1.50 0.71
CA MET A 14 5.88 0.53 0.43
C MET A 14 4.57 1.29 0.19
N PRO A 15 3.69 0.87 -0.75
CA PRO A 15 2.34 1.36 -0.81
C PRO A 15 1.67 1.31 0.58
N GLU A 16 1.13 2.44 1.03
CA GLU A 16 0.44 2.56 2.31
C GLU A 16 -1.07 2.45 2.08
N LEU A 17 -1.88 2.67 3.10
CA LEU A 17 -3.33 2.51 3.00
C LEU A 17 -3.95 3.28 1.83
N PRO A 18 -3.65 4.57 1.56
CA PRO A 18 -4.26 5.28 0.45
C PRO A 18 -3.88 4.74 -0.93
N GLU A 19 -2.65 4.27 -1.11
CA GLU A 19 -2.19 3.64 -2.35
C GLU A 19 -2.93 2.31 -2.58
N VAL A 20 -3.01 1.48 -1.54
CA VAL A 20 -3.74 0.20 -1.60
C VAL A 20 -5.23 0.43 -1.81
N GLN A 21 -5.83 1.42 -1.15
CA GLN A 21 -7.25 1.77 -1.36
C GLN A 21 -7.51 2.23 -2.79
N THR A 22 -6.59 2.96 -3.40
CA THR A 22 -6.67 3.38 -4.80
C THR A 22 -6.68 2.16 -5.72
N VAL A 23 -5.74 1.22 -5.53
CA VAL A 23 -5.67 -0.03 -6.29
C VAL A 23 -6.96 -0.84 -6.13
N VAL A 24 -7.42 -1.01 -4.89
CA VAL A 24 -8.67 -1.75 -4.57
C VAL A 24 -9.88 -1.13 -5.28
N THR A 25 -10.05 0.18 -5.18
CA THR A 25 -11.17 0.88 -5.82
C THR A 25 -11.15 0.70 -7.34
N GLU A 26 -9.96 0.83 -7.95
CA GLU A 26 -9.79 0.65 -9.40
C GLU A 26 -10.01 -0.81 -9.82
N LEU A 27 -9.45 -1.78 -9.09
CA LEU A 27 -9.62 -3.21 -9.40
C LEU A 27 -11.05 -3.68 -9.14
N ASN A 28 -11.68 -3.26 -8.06
CA ASN A 28 -13.07 -3.63 -7.80
C ASN A 28 -14.00 -3.18 -8.93
N LYS A 29 -13.81 -1.95 -9.44
CA LYS A 29 -14.57 -1.44 -10.61
C LYS A 29 -14.32 -2.26 -11.88
N LYS A 30 -13.08 -2.74 -12.07
CA LYS A 30 -12.65 -3.41 -13.32
C LYS A 30 -12.89 -4.92 -13.31
N LEU A 31 -12.85 -5.55 -12.13
CA LEU A 31 -12.83 -7.01 -12.00
C LEU A 31 -14.13 -7.62 -11.47
N LYS A 32 -14.99 -6.82 -10.84
CA LYS A 32 -16.25 -7.33 -10.29
C LYS A 32 -17.04 -8.08 -11.36
N ASN A 33 -17.46 -9.30 -11.02
CA ASN A 33 -18.17 -10.25 -11.88
C ASN A 33 -17.37 -10.78 -13.08
N LYS A 34 -16.04 -10.56 -13.15
CA LYS A 34 -15.22 -11.16 -14.18
C LYS A 34 -14.83 -12.59 -13.79
N LYS A 35 -14.98 -13.50 -14.76
CA LYS A 35 -14.57 -14.89 -14.63
C LYS A 35 -13.12 -15.07 -15.09
N ILE A 36 -12.29 -15.66 -14.23
CA ILE A 36 -10.90 -15.99 -14.54
C ILE A 36 -10.88 -17.17 -15.52
N LYS A 37 -10.36 -16.95 -16.73
CA LYS A 37 -10.19 -17.98 -17.75
C LYS A 37 -8.93 -18.81 -17.49
N ARG A 38 -7.83 -18.15 -17.14
CA ARG A 38 -6.51 -18.77 -16.97
C ARG A 38 -5.64 -17.93 -16.06
N VAL A 39 -4.80 -18.59 -15.27
CA VAL A 39 -3.71 -17.98 -14.49
C VAL A 39 -2.38 -18.57 -14.93
N VAL A 40 -1.38 -17.70 -15.16
CA VAL A 40 0.00 -18.10 -15.44
C VAL A 40 0.90 -17.52 -14.37
N VAL A 41 1.69 -18.37 -13.73
CA VAL A 41 2.65 -17.97 -12.69
C VAL A 41 4.07 -18.21 -13.21
N HIS A 42 4.85 -17.15 -13.37
CA HIS A 42 6.25 -17.21 -13.82
C HIS A 42 7.24 -17.30 -12.64
N ASN A 43 6.80 -16.95 -11.42
CA ASN A 43 7.65 -17.00 -10.24
C ASN A 43 6.92 -17.68 -9.07
N ALA A 44 7.25 -18.95 -8.86
CA ALA A 44 6.65 -19.79 -7.83
C ALA A 44 6.80 -19.25 -6.40
N LYS A 45 7.85 -18.44 -6.13
CA LYS A 45 8.09 -17.84 -4.81
C LYS A 45 7.03 -16.85 -4.36
N LEU A 46 6.23 -16.32 -5.29
CA LEU A 46 5.26 -15.27 -5.01
C LEU A 46 3.86 -15.78 -4.75
N VAL A 47 3.61 -17.08 -4.93
CA VAL A 47 2.29 -17.68 -4.72
C VAL A 47 2.31 -18.73 -3.62
N SER A 48 1.20 -18.84 -2.90
CA SER A 48 1.03 -19.81 -1.81
C SER A 48 -0.44 -20.17 -1.58
N ILE A 49 -0.67 -21.25 -0.84
CA ILE A 49 -1.99 -21.75 -0.47
C ILE A 49 -1.98 -22.07 1.03
N GLY A 50 -3.03 -21.64 1.73
CA GLY A 50 -3.21 -21.83 3.16
C GLY A 50 -3.00 -20.55 3.98
N PRO A 51 -3.37 -20.58 5.28
CA PRO A 51 -3.35 -19.43 6.18
C PRO A 51 -1.96 -19.04 6.68
N ASP A 52 -0.94 -19.89 6.50
CA ASP A 52 0.40 -19.69 7.04
C ASP A 52 1.11 -18.46 6.48
N THR A 53 2.01 -17.92 7.27
CA THR A 53 2.75 -16.71 6.90
C THR A 53 3.78 -16.98 5.80
N VAL A 54 3.94 -16.02 4.91
CA VAL A 54 4.81 -16.08 3.73
C VAL A 54 6.30 -16.28 4.07
N SER A 55 6.73 -15.94 5.28
CA SER A 55 8.12 -16.15 5.69
C SER A 55 8.59 -17.61 5.56
N ASN A 56 7.67 -18.56 5.63
CA ASN A 56 7.94 -19.99 5.57
C ASN A 56 7.72 -20.60 4.17
N ILE A 57 7.20 -19.82 3.20
CA ILE A 57 6.67 -20.33 1.92
C ILE A 57 7.64 -20.09 0.75
N ARG A 58 8.83 -19.61 0.99
CA ARG A 58 9.76 -19.26 -0.08
C ARG A 58 10.45 -20.44 -0.79
N THR A 59 10.05 -21.67 -0.49
CA THR A 59 10.49 -22.82 -1.28
C THR A 59 9.62 -22.88 -2.54
N PRO A 60 10.19 -22.61 -3.73
CA PRO A 60 9.41 -22.67 -4.97
C PRO A 60 8.93 -24.09 -5.20
N SER A 61 7.64 -24.26 -5.50
CA SER A 61 7.05 -25.56 -5.78
C SER A 61 6.16 -25.47 -7.02
N GLN A 62 6.48 -26.22 -8.04
CA GLN A 62 5.65 -26.32 -9.24
C GLN A 62 4.25 -26.87 -8.90
N LYS A 63 4.17 -27.84 -8.00
CA LYS A 63 2.90 -28.39 -7.51
C LYS A 63 2.01 -27.28 -6.90
N THR A 64 2.60 -26.35 -6.13
CA THR A 64 1.86 -25.21 -5.57
C THR A 64 1.39 -24.26 -6.67
N VAL A 65 2.22 -23.99 -7.67
CA VAL A 65 1.88 -23.15 -8.83
C VAL A 65 0.70 -23.75 -9.60
N ASP A 66 0.76 -25.03 -9.93
CA ASP A 66 -0.27 -25.72 -10.70
C ASP A 66 -1.59 -25.73 -9.93
N ARG A 67 -1.55 -26.03 -8.62
CA ARG A 67 -2.71 -26.01 -7.75
C ARG A 67 -3.31 -24.62 -7.59
N PHE A 68 -2.47 -23.58 -7.42
CA PHE A 68 -2.89 -22.18 -7.35
C PHE A 68 -3.62 -21.75 -8.64
N ALA A 69 -3.06 -22.07 -9.79
CA ALA A 69 -3.66 -21.76 -11.08
C ALA A 69 -4.98 -22.54 -11.29
N GLN A 70 -5.01 -23.82 -10.93
CA GLN A 70 -6.20 -24.67 -11.02
C GLN A 70 -7.35 -24.14 -10.15
N LEU A 71 -7.07 -23.79 -8.90
CA LEU A 71 -8.09 -23.31 -7.94
C LEU A 71 -8.70 -21.98 -8.37
N LEU A 72 -7.94 -21.13 -9.07
CA LEU A 72 -8.39 -19.82 -9.54
C LEU A 72 -9.10 -19.89 -10.90
N SER A 73 -8.73 -20.85 -11.75
CA SER A 73 -9.33 -20.98 -13.08
C SER A 73 -10.81 -21.32 -12.96
N GLY A 74 -11.65 -20.58 -13.69
CA GLY A 74 -13.10 -20.71 -13.64
C GLY A 74 -13.79 -19.89 -12.54
N ARG A 75 -13.06 -19.36 -11.57
CA ARG A 75 -13.62 -18.52 -10.49
C ARG A 75 -14.02 -17.14 -10.98
N ILE A 76 -15.03 -16.58 -10.33
CA ILE A 76 -15.51 -15.22 -10.55
C ILE A 76 -15.01 -14.33 -9.41
N VAL A 77 -14.43 -13.17 -9.74
CA VAL A 77 -14.10 -12.14 -8.74
C VAL A 77 -15.40 -11.44 -8.33
N THR A 78 -15.85 -11.65 -7.11
CA THR A 78 -17.09 -11.04 -6.58
C THR A 78 -16.86 -9.65 -6.04
N SER A 79 -15.74 -9.44 -5.37
CA SER A 79 -15.31 -8.11 -4.91
C SER A 79 -13.80 -8.03 -4.71
N VAL A 80 -13.28 -6.79 -4.65
CA VAL A 80 -11.91 -6.49 -4.20
C VAL A 80 -12.00 -5.49 -3.07
N LYS A 81 -11.47 -5.86 -1.91
CA LYS A 81 -11.47 -5.10 -0.65
C LYS A 81 -10.05 -4.97 -0.12
N ARG A 82 -9.87 -4.36 1.05
CA ARG A 82 -8.60 -4.37 1.79
C ARG A 82 -8.81 -4.49 3.29
N ARG A 83 -7.76 -4.91 3.96
CA ARG A 83 -7.54 -4.78 5.39
C ARG A 83 -6.12 -4.25 5.61
N GLY A 84 -5.96 -3.05 6.18
CA GLY A 84 -4.65 -2.39 6.23
C GLY A 84 -4.03 -2.19 4.84
N LYS A 85 -2.89 -2.82 4.61
CA LYS A 85 -2.17 -2.80 3.32
C LYS A 85 -2.32 -4.10 2.52
N MET A 86 -3.19 -5.01 2.96
CA MET A 86 -3.52 -6.27 2.30
C MET A 86 -4.71 -6.07 1.37
N LEU A 87 -4.58 -6.45 0.11
CA LEU A 87 -5.72 -6.59 -0.80
C LEU A 87 -6.38 -7.95 -0.57
N ILE A 88 -7.69 -7.96 -0.66
CA ILE A 88 -8.54 -9.13 -0.47
C ILE A 88 -9.43 -9.26 -1.70
N PHE A 89 -9.24 -10.31 -2.47
CA PHE A 89 -10.08 -10.64 -3.61
C PHE A 89 -11.04 -11.73 -3.17
N ASP A 90 -12.30 -11.36 -2.99
CA ASP A 90 -13.37 -12.33 -2.75
C ASP A 90 -13.69 -13.04 -4.08
N LEU A 91 -13.74 -14.34 -4.05
CA LEU A 91 -14.08 -15.18 -5.20
C LEU A 91 -15.43 -15.85 -4.98
N ASP A 92 -16.03 -16.35 -6.05
CA ASP A 92 -17.16 -17.26 -5.91
C ASP A 92 -16.73 -18.61 -5.29
N GLY A 93 -17.57 -19.15 -4.39
CA GLY A 93 -17.22 -20.32 -3.58
C GLY A 93 -16.31 -19.98 -2.38
N PRO A 94 -15.69 -20.97 -1.74
CA PRO A 94 -15.09 -20.85 -0.40
C PRO A 94 -13.63 -20.38 -0.44
N LEU A 95 -13.24 -19.50 -1.38
CA LEU A 95 -11.84 -19.09 -1.55
C LEU A 95 -11.68 -17.58 -1.60
N THR A 96 -10.70 -17.10 -0.88
CA THR A 96 -10.24 -15.71 -0.90
C THR A 96 -8.78 -15.65 -1.33
N MET A 97 -8.44 -14.72 -2.23
CA MET A 97 -7.04 -14.43 -2.58
C MET A 97 -6.57 -13.16 -1.85
N LEU A 98 -5.56 -13.33 -0.99
CA LEU A 98 -4.88 -12.26 -0.27
C LEU A 98 -3.64 -11.83 -1.04
N VAL A 99 -3.45 -10.52 -1.23
CA VAL A 99 -2.29 -9.98 -1.92
C VAL A 99 -1.66 -8.85 -1.13
N HIS A 100 -0.36 -8.94 -0.89
CA HIS A 100 0.41 -7.85 -0.30
C HIS A 100 1.44 -7.32 -1.30
N LEU A 101 1.32 -6.06 -1.69
CA LEU A 101 2.20 -5.44 -2.70
C LEU A 101 3.62 -5.21 -2.19
N LYS A 102 3.83 -5.16 -0.86
CA LYS A 102 5.12 -4.82 -0.25
C LYS A 102 5.68 -3.53 -0.89
N MET A 103 6.91 -3.54 -1.42
CA MET A 103 7.57 -2.30 -1.87
C MET A 103 7.35 -1.98 -3.35
N THR A 104 7.34 -3.00 -4.20
CA THR A 104 7.32 -2.84 -5.67
C THR A 104 6.27 -3.68 -6.37
N GLY A 105 5.44 -4.40 -5.61
CA GLY A 105 4.29 -5.12 -6.16
C GLY A 105 3.30 -4.16 -6.78
N GLN A 106 2.79 -4.50 -7.96
CA GLN A 106 1.98 -3.63 -8.80
C GLN A 106 1.01 -4.45 -9.62
N PHE A 107 -0.23 -4.01 -9.70
CA PHE A 107 -1.20 -4.52 -10.65
C PHE A 107 -1.37 -3.57 -11.82
N ILE A 108 -1.31 -4.09 -13.05
CA ILE A 108 -1.72 -3.40 -14.27
C ILE A 108 -2.88 -4.18 -14.87
N PHE A 109 -4.01 -3.51 -15.06
CA PHE A 109 -5.16 -4.07 -15.76
C PHE A 109 -5.21 -3.56 -17.19
N GLU A 110 -5.43 -4.47 -18.14
CA GLU A 110 -5.53 -4.17 -19.54
C GLU A 110 -6.80 -4.81 -20.14
N ASP A 111 -7.66 -4.00 -20.72
CA ASP A 111 -8.74 -4.42 -21.59
C ASP A 111 -8.45 -4.05 -23.07
N LYS A 112 -9.37 -4.37 -23.98
CA LYS A 112 -9.22 -4.08 -25.42
C LYS A 112 -8.99 -2.59 -25.68
N ALA A 113 -9.71 -1.70 -24.99
CA ALA A 113 -9.60 -0.25 -25.18
C ALA A 113 -8.25 0.28 -24.69
N LEU A 114 -7.82 -0.16 -23.51
CA LEU A 114 -6.53 0.25 -22.94
C LEU A 114 -5.36 -0.29 -23.79
N ARG A 115 -5.47 -1.53 -24.27
CA ARG A 115 -4.49 -2.15 -25.17
C ARG A 115 -4.34 -1.35 -26.47
N ALA A 116 -5.44 -0.97 -27.09
CA ALA A 116 -5.43 -0.13 -28.30
C ALA A 116 -4.77 1.23 -28.06
N LYS A 117 -5.00 1.81 -26.86
CA LYS A 117 -4.45 3.13 -26.49
C LYS A 117 -2.96 3.10 -26.16
N THR A 118 -2.48 2.06 -25.48
CA THR A 118 -1.11 2.01 -24.92
C THR A 118 -0.16 1.11 -25.72
N GLY A 119 -0.67 0.29 -26.66
CA GLY A 119 0.10 -0.77 -27.32
C GLY A 119 0.68 -1.79 -26.32
N SER A 120 -0.01 -2.00 -25.18
CA SER A 120 0.45 -2.80 -24.05
C SER A 120 1.75 -2.29 -23.41
N GLN A 121 2.08 -1.01 -23.59
CA GLN A 121 3.28 -0.40 -23.00
C GLN A 121 2.94 0.32 -21.70
N TYR A 122 3.62 -0.06 -20.62
CA TYR A 122 3.37 0.45 -19.28
C TYR A 122 4.66 0.77 -18.55
N ARG A 123 4.58 1.68 -17.61
CA ARG A 123 5.65 1.95 -16.67
C ARG A 123 5.55 0.98 -15.51
N ILE A 124 6.59 0.18 -15.30
CA ILE A 124 6.69 -0.76 -14.16
C ILE A 124 7.74 -0.34 -13.14
N LEU A 125 8.54 0.69 -13.44
CA LEU A 125 9.45 1.34 -12.52
C LEU A 125 9.02 2.79 -12.36
N ASN A 126 8.84 3.24 -11.14
CA ASN A 126 8.46 4.64 -10.86
C ASN A 126 9.69 5.56 -10.91
N LYS A 127 10.32 5.65 -12.09
CA LYS A 127 11.33 6.65 -12.41
C LYS A 127 10.89 7.36 -13.66
N LEU A 128 10.93 8.69 -13.65
CA LEU A 128 10.62 9.50 -14.83
C LEU A 128 11.43 9.07 -16.06
N SER A 129 12.69 8.68 -15.84
CA SER A 129 13.61 8.18 -16.86
C SER A 129 13.42 6.70 -17.23
N ALA A 130 12.57 5.94 -16.49
CA ALA A 130 12.36 4.54 -16.83
C ALA A 130 11.53 4.42 -18.10
N PRO A 131 11.95 3.59 -19.07
CA PRO A 131 11.20 3.38 -20.30
C PRO A 131 9.85 2.71 -20.01
N LEU A 132 8.89 2.91 -20.89
CA LEU A 132 7.72 2.07 -20.97
C LEU A 132 8.16 0.68 -21.44
N VAL A 133 7.58 -0.36 -20.85
CA VAL A 133 7.84 -1.74 -21.24
C VAL A 133 6.55 -2.42 -21.70
N LYS A 134 6.65 -3.22 -22.73
CA LYS A 134 5.54 -4.04 -23.21
C LYS A 134 5.28 -5.17 -22.23
N LEU A 135 4.03 -5.32 -21.80
CA LEU A 135 3.62 -6.43 -20.93
C LEU A 135 3.17 -7.64 -21.75
N PRO A 136 3.45 -8.88 -21.26
CA PRO A 136 4.24 -9.19 -20.07
C PRO A 136 5.73 -8.91 -20.26
N ALA A 137 6.44 -8.56 -19.16
CA ALA A 137 7.84 -8.18 -19.15
C ALA A 137 8.64 -8.96 -18.09
N LYS A 138 9.94 -8.77 -18.01
CA LYS A 138 10.86 -9.46 -17.08
C LYS A 138 10.37 -9.50 -15.61
N HIS A 139 9.67 -8.47 -15.17
CA HIS A 139 9.17 -8.35 -13.80
C HIS A 139 7.68 -8.69 -13.66
N THR A 140 7.05 -9.23 -14.71
CA THR A 140 5.69 -9.77 -14.66
C THR A 140 5.75 -11.21 -14.14
N HIS A 141 5.14 -11.44 -12.99
CA HIS A 141 5.27 -12.73 -12.30
C HIS A 141 3.98 -13.56 -12.26
N VAL A 142 2.82 -12.89 -12.30
CA VAL A 142 1.53 -13.58 -12.37
C VAL A 142 0.64 -12.84 -13.38
N ILE A 143 -0.03 -13.61 -14.23
CA ILE A 143 -0.93 -13.11 -15.26
C ILE A 143 -2.30 -13.79 -15.10
N PHE A 144 -3.34 -12.99 -14.92
CA PHE A 144 -4.73 -13.43 -14.91
C PHE A 144 -5.37 -13.02 -16.24
N THR A 145 -5.86 -13.97 -16.99
CA THR A 145 -6.66 -13.71 -18.21
C THR A 145 -8.11 -13.99 -17.90
N PHE A 146 -9.00 -13.07 -18.22
CA PHE A 146 -10.44 -13.21 -18.00
C PHE A 146 -11.15 -13.69 -19.27
N THR A 147 -12.39 -14.17 -19.12
CA THR A 147 -13.18 -14.71 -20.25
C THR A 147 -13.51 -13.66 -21.31
N ASP A 148 -13.52 -12.38 -20.98
CA ASP A 148 -13.67 -11.26 -21.90
C ASP A 148 -12.36 -10.82 -22.58
N ASN A 149 -11.29 -11.62 -22.43
CA ASN A 149 -9.93 -11.36 -22.90
C ASN A 149 -9.24 -10.13 -22.31
N SER A 150 -9.77 -9.54 -21.22
CA SER A 150 -9.01 -8.61 -20.42
C SER A 150 -7.94 -9.34 -19.59
N THR A 151 -6.90 -8.62 -19.20
CA THR A 151 -5.74 -9.21 -18.50
C THR A 151 -5.36 -8.36 -17.28
N LEU A 152 -5.04 -9.03 -16.19
CA LEU A 152 -4.45 -8.42 -15.00
C LEU A 152 -3.03 -8.95 -14.84
N PHE A 153 -2.04 -8.06 -14.92
CA PHE A 153 -0.63 -8.38 -14.71
C PHE A 153 -0.22 -8.02 -13.29
N TYR A 154 0.41 -8.94 -12.60
CA TYR A 154 1.12 -8.67 -11.35
C TYR A 154 2.62 -8.55 -11.62
N ASN A 155 3.16 -7.37 -11.39
CA ASN A 155 4.57 -7.05 -11.55
C ASN A 155 5.21 -6.80 -10.18
N ASP A 156 6.46 -7.25 -9.97
CA ASP A 156 7.20 -6.94 -8.75
C ASP A 156 8.73 -7.00 -8.99
N VAL A 157 9.35 -5.84 -9.08
CA VAL A 157 10.79 -5.73 -9.35
C VAL A 157 11.64 -6.35 -8.24
N ARG A 158 11.23 -6.21 -6.97
CA ARG A 158 11.97 -6.69 -5.79
C ARG A 158 11.53 -8.08 -5.33
N GLN A 159 10.43 -8.59 -5.84
CA GLN A 159 9.87 -9.90 -5.52
C GLN A 159 9.63 -10.10 -3.99
N PHE A 160 9.18 -9.06 -3.31
CA PHE A 160 8.83 -9.09 -1.88
C PHE A 160 7.33 -9.24 -1.65
N GLY A 161 6.53 -8.89 -2.65
CA GLY A 161 5.10 -9.08 -2.62
C GLY A 161 4.71 -10.56 -2.70
N TYR A 162 3.44 -10.85 -2.48
CA TYR A 162 2.94 -12.20 -2.55
C TYR A 162 1.44 -12.24 -2.85
N LEU A 163 1.01 -13.37 -3.39
CA LEU A 163 -0.38 -13.74 -3.59
C LEU A 163 -0.62 -15.05 -2.84
N ARG A 164 -1.65 -15.11 -2.00
CA ARG A 164 -1.98 -16.26 -1.17
C ARG A 164 -3.44 -16.63 -1.36
N LEU A 165 -3.73 -17.90 -1.66
CA LEU A 165 -5.08 -18.42 -1.60
C LEU A 165 -5.35 -19.00 -0.22
N VAL A 166 -6.49 -18.64 0.36
CA VAL A 166 -6.93 -19.12 1.67
C VAL A 166 -8.38 -19.56 1.53
N GLU A 167 -8.74 -20.67 2.15
CA GLU A 167 -10.14 -21.04 2.32
C GLU A 167 -10.82 -20.06 3.30
N ASP A 168 -12.06 -19.68 3.02
CA ASP A 168 -12.75 -18.65 3.81
C ASP A 168 -12.85 -19.04 5.30
N ILE A 169 -12.98 -20.33 5.59
CA ILE A 169 -12.99 -20.87 6.96
C ILE A 169 -11.67 -20.70 7.71
N ASP A 170 -10.57 -20.43 6.98
CA ASP A 170 -9.23 -20.25 7.53
C ASP A 170 -8.78 -18.79 7.57
N LEU A 171 -9.63 -17.84 7.15
CA LEU A 171 -9.27 -16.41 7.13
C LEU A 171 -8.94 -15.87 8.53
N ASP A 172 -9.61 -16.34 9.56
CA ASP A 172 -9.34 -16.00 10.96
C ASP A 172 -7.99 -16.54 11.46
N LYS A 173 -7.44 -17.59 10.82
CA LYS A 173 -6.12 -18.16 11.13
C LYS A 173 -4.97 -17.34 10.52
N VAL A 174 -5.25 -16.47 9.56
CA VAL A 174 -4.24 -15.60 8.92
C VAL A 174 -3.62 -14.68 9.96
N LYS A 175 -2.31 -14.86 10.21
CA LYS A 175 -1.58 -14.14 11.27
C LYS A 175 -1.72 -12.63 11.16
N GLU A 176 -1.62 -12.09 9.95
CA GLU A 176 -1.75 -10.67 9.71
C GLU A 176 -3.09 -10.12 10.23
N PHE A 177 -4.20 -10.83 10.01
CA PHE A 177 -5.51 -10.38 10.47
C PHE A 177 -5.68 -10.44 11.98
N LYS A 178 -5.08 -11.46 12.64
CA LYS A 178 -5.06 -11.56 14.10
C LYS A 178 -4.29 -10.42 14.78
N GLU A 179 -3.22 -9.97 14.14
CA GLU A 179 -2.32 -8.97 14.71
C GLU A 179 -2.68 -7.52 14.33
N TYR A 180 -3.59 -7.32 13.38
CA TYR A 180 -3.95 -5.98 12.92
C TYR A 180 -4.79 -5.22 13.95
N GLY A 181 -4.34 -4.02 14.28
CA GLY A 181 -5.09 -3.03 15.02
C GLY A 181 -6.29 -2.47 14.22
N PRO A 182 -6.93 -1.41 14.70
CA PRO A 182 -8.12 -0.82 14.08
C PRO A 182 -7.87 -0.23 12.69
N GLU A 183 -8.92 -0.25 11.85
CA GLU A 183 -8.97 0.38 10.53
C GLU A 183 -9.29 1.88 10.66
N PRO A 184 -8.37 2.77 10.27
CA PRO A 184 -8.53 4.19 10.55
C PRO A 184 -9.63 4.90 9.73
N LEU A 185 -10.13 4.29 8.67
CA LEU A 185 -11.21 4.86 7.84
C LEU A 185 -12.60 4.33 8.22
N GLU A 186 -12.69 3.33 9.10
CA GLU A 186 -13.96 2.77 9.56
C GLU A 186 -14.62 3.67 10.62
N LYS A 187 -15.95 3.55 10.75
CA LYS A 187 -16.72 4.29 11.78
C LYS A 187 -16.38 3.85 13.20
N SER A 188 -15.98 2.60 13.37
CA SER A 188 -15.55 2.01 14.64
C SER A 188 -14.21 2.54 15.17
N PHE A 189 -13.43 3.26 14.35
CA PHE A 189 -12.21 3.90 14.79
C PHE A 189 -12.51 5.20 15.54
N THR A 190 -12.75 5.09 16.85
CA THR A 190 -12.97 6.20 17.78
C THR A 190 -11.67 6.61 18.46
N PHE A 191 -11.67 7.79 19.14
CA PHE A 191 -10.51 8.21 19.94
C PHE A 191 -10.18 7.19 21.03
N GLU A 192 -11.18 6.67 21.72
CA GLU A 192 -10.99 5.64 22.75
C GLU A 192 -10.32 4.37 22.20
N VAL A 193 -10.73 3.91 21.01
CA VAL A 193 -10.11 2.77 20.32
C VAL A 193 -8.66 3.06 19.99
N PHE A 194 -8.36 4.26 19.49
CA PHE A 194 -6.99 4.69 19.19
C PHE A 194 -6.13 4.77 20.46
N GLU A 195 -6.62 5.44 21.51
CA GLU A 195 -5.92 5.58 22.78
C GLU A 195 -5.62 4.22 23.40
N ASN A 196 -6.60 3.31 23.42
CA ASN A 196 -6.41 1.95 23.90
C ASN A 196 -5.36 1.16 23.08
N SER A 197 -5.29 1.36 21.78
CA SER A 197 -4.31 0.67 20.94
C SER A 197 -2.88 1.16 21.12
N ILE A 198 -2.70 2.46 21.45
CA ILE A 198 -1.37 3.08 21.55
C ILE A 198 -0.78 3.05 22.97
N LYS A 199 -1.62 2.88 24.01
CA LYS A 199 -1.21 2.97 25.44
C LYS A 199 -0.03 2.07 25.82
N ASN A 200 0.15 0.95 25.13
CA ASN A 200 1.24 0.00 25.37
C ASN A 200 2.55 0.37 24.64
N ARG A 201 2.61 1.54 23.99
CA ARG A 201 3.77 2.03 23.24
C ARG A 201 4.46 3.23 23.90
N LYS A 202 4.32 3.37 25.23
CA LYS A 202 4.72 4.56 26.01
C LYS A 202 6.11 5.11 25.65
N LYS A 203 7.12 4.26 25.63
CA LYS A 203 8.53 4.64 25.38
C LYS A 203 8.93 4.69 23.90
N ILE A 204 7.99 4.46 23.00
CA ILE A 204 8.24 4.47 21.55
C ILE A 204 7.96 5.87 21.01
N ALA A 205 8.77 6.34 20.06
CA ALA A 205 8.51 7.59 19.35
C ALA A 205 7.13 7.51 18.64
N ILE A 206 6.34 8.57 18.77
CA ILE A 206 4.95 8.61 18.28
C ILE A 206 4.86 8.24 16.80
N LYS A 207 5.82 8.65 15.98
CA LYS A 207 5.85 8.22 14.57
C LYS A 207 5.93 6.71 14.42
N LEU A 208 6.79 6.04 15.18
CA LEU A 208 6.96 4.59 15.11
C LEU A 208 5.74 3.86 15.67
N ALA A 209 5.11 4.42 16.69
CA ALA A 209 3.85 3.88 17.23
C ALA A 209 2.72 3.96 16.20
N LEU A 210 2.57 5.08 15.47
CA LEU A 210 1.59 5.21 14.38
C LEU A 210 1.85 4.24 13.21
N MET A 211 3.09 3.83 13.01
CA MET A 211 3.48 2.89 11.95
C MET A 211 3.35 1.42 12.36
N ASP A 212 3.13 1.15 13.64
CA ASP A 212 2.89 -0.20 14.15
C ASP A 212 1.48 -0.66 13.73
N THR A 213 1.42 -1.72 12.95
CA THR A 213 0.14 -2.28 12.46
C THR A 213 -0.78 -2.79 13.57
N LYS A 214 -0.25 -2.99 14.78
CA LYS A 214 -1.06 -3.35 15.97
C LYS A 214 -1.72 -2.13 16.61
N VAL A 215 -1.21 -0.93 16.35
CA VAL A 215 -1.78 0.35 16.84
C VAL A 215 -2.83 0.88 15.86
N VAL A 216 -2.44 1.06 14.61
CA VAL A 216 -3.34 1.48 13.52
C VAL A 216 -2.86 0.85 12.22
N VAL A 217 -3.74 0.13 11.52
CA VAL A 217 -3.32 -0.48 10.26
C VAL A 217 -3.21 0.54 9.14
N GLY A 218 -2.28 0.30 8.24
CA GLY A 218 -2.22 1.01 6.97
C GLY A 218 -1.36 2.27 6.95
N ILE A 219 -1.07 2.90 8.09
CA ILE A 219 -0.15 4.04 8.17
C ILE A 219 1.29 3.56 7.96
N GLY A 220 2.07 4.34 7.25
CA GLY A 220 3.49 4.08 7.04
C GLY A 220 4.32 5.36 7.14
N ASN A 221 5.42 5.43 6.42
CA ASN A 221 6.41 6.49 6.57
C ASN A 221 5.94 7.84 6.01
N ILE A 222 5.11 7.82 4.97
CA ILE A 222 4.58 9.04 4.33
C ILE A 222 3.53 9.65 5.25
N TYR A 223 2.48 8.87 5.51
CA TYR A 223 1.31 9.42 6.19
C TYR A 223 1.54 9.66 7.67
N SER A 224 2.47 8.96 8.33
CA SER A 224 2.85 9.30 9.70
C SER A 224 3.50 10.69 9.82
N ASP A 225 4.38 11.07 8.89
CA ASP A 225 4.97 12.41 8.88
C ASP A 225 3.92 13.49 8.62
N GLU A 226 3.03 13.28 7.64
CA GLU A 226 1.96 14.22 7.30
C GLU A 226 0.95 14.39 8.44
N ILE A 227 0.51 13.28 9.08
CA ILE A 227 -0.40 13.31 10.24
C ILE A 227 0.23 14.14 11.37
N LEU A 228 1.47 13.85 11.74
CA LEU A 228 2.16 14.54 12.82
C LEU A 228 2.43 16.03 12.52
N PHE A 229 2.66 16.39 11.27
CA PHE A 229 2.75 17.78 10.85
C PHE A 229 1.41 18.51 11.06
N HIS A 230 0.31 17.91 10.64
CA HIS A 230 -1.01 18.51 10.81
C HIS A 230 -1.43 18.57 12.28
N ALA A 231 -1.04 17.60 13.10
CA ALA A 231 -1.24 17.59 14.55
C ALA A 231 -0.29 18.50 15.32
N LYS A 232 0.73 19.10 14.66
CA LYS A 232 1.77 19.93 15.26
C LYS A 232 2.64 19.24 16.29
N VAL A 233 2.83 17.94 16.18
CA VAL A 233 3.62 17.10 17.12
C VAL A 233 4.92 16.63 16.44
N LEU A 234 6.06 16.77 17.14
CA LEU A 234 7.35 16.28 16.64
C LEU A 234 7.35 14.75 16.55
N PRO A 235 7.83 14.15 15.43
CA PRO A 235 7.84 12.71 15.23
C PRO A 235 8.66 11.91 16.25
N SER A 236 9.64 12.54 16.87
CA SER A 236 10.56 11.92 17.82
C SER A 236 10.06 11.87 19.28
N ARG A 237 8.99 12.58 19.60
CA ARG A 237 8.42 12.56 20.95
C ARG A 237 7.90 11.15 21.28
N THR A 238 8.12 10.70 22.51
CA THR A 238 7.60 9.42 22.98
C THR A 238 6.11 9.53 23.30
N VAL A 239 5.38 8.43 23.18
CA VAL A 239 3.94 8.43 23.44
C VAL A 239 3.60 8.92 24.84
N ASP A 240 4.39 8.55 25.86
CA ASP A 240 4.19 8.98 27.25
C ASP A 240 4.52 10.47 27.51
N SER A 241 5.22 11.13 26.60
CA SER A 241 5.46 12.58 26.70
C SER A 241 4.31 13.43 26.15
N LEU A 242 3.30 12.79 25.53
CA LEU A 242 2.17 13.48 24.92
C LEU A 242 1.03 13.66 25.93
N SER A 243 0.47 14.85 25.96
CA SER A 243 -0.79 15.10 26.66
C SER A 243 -1.97 14.45 25.91
N VAL A 244 -3.07 14.21 26.62
CA VAL A 244 -4.33 13.72 26.03
C VAL A 244 -4.80 14.63 24.87
N LYS A 245 -4.63 15.96 25.02
CA LYS A 245 -4.96 16.94 23.98
C LYS A 245 -4.14 16.73 22.71
N GLU A 246 -2.85 16.42 22.82
CA GLU A 246 -1.98 16.15 21.68
C GLU A 246 -2.31 14.80 21.03
N LEU A 247 -2.62 13.78 21.81
CA LEU A 247 -3.10 12.49 21.29
C LEU A 247 -4.41 12.66 20.53
N HIS A 248 -5.33 13.48 21.05
CA HIS A 248 -6.58 13.81 20.38
C HIS A 248 -6.32 14.55 19.05
N ALA A 249 -5.41 15.53 19.07
CA ALA A 249 -5.02 16.24 17.84
C ALA A 249 -4.40 15.30 16.78
N ILE A 250 -3.63 14.29 17.18
CA ILE A 250 -3.11 13.27 16.25
C ILE A 250 -4.26 12.43 15.68
N TYR A 251 -5.15 11.92 16.54
CA TYR A 251 -6.31 11.15 16.12
C TYR A 251 -7.17 11.90 15.10
N ASP A 252 -7.46 13.18 15.35
CA ASP A 252 -8.26 14.03 14.48
C ASP A 252 -7.63 14.21 13.09
N GLN A 253 -6.31 14.08 12.96
CA GLN A 253 -5.62 14.20 11.68
C GLN A 253 -5.44 12.87 10.93
N ILE A 254 -5.61 11.72 11.57
CA ILE A 254 -5.44 10.42 10.91
C ILE A 254 -6.39 10.30 9.72
N LYS A 255 -7.68 10.42 9.95
CA LYS A 255 -8.70 10.21 8.90
C LYS A 255 -8.64 11.27 7.79
N PRO A 256 -8.56 12.58 8.05
CA PRO A 256 -8.45 13.59 7.00
C PRO A 256 -7.21 13.42 6.09
N VAL A 257 -6.05 13.13 6.68
CA VAL A 257 -4.79 12.98 5.93
C VAL A 257 -4.83 11.72 5.05
N LEU A 258 -5.34 10.60 5.58
CA LEU A 258 -5.51 9.39 4.77
C LEU A 258 -6.57 9.56 3.68
N ALA A 259 -7.69 10.22 3.98
CA ALA A 259 -8.74 10.52 3.00
C ALA A 259 -8.21 11.42 1.87
N MET A 260 -7.37 12.42 2.21
CA MET A 260 -6.68 13.23 1.21
C MET A 260 -5.78 12.37 0.32
N GLY A 261 -5.02 11.42 0.90
CA GLY A 261 -4.23 10.46 0.14
C GLY A 261 -5.07 9.65 -0.86
N VAL A 262 -6.24 9.16 -0.43
CA VAL A 262 -7.18 8.43 -1.30
C VAL A 262 -7.74 9.35 -2.39
N LYS A 263 -8.17 10.58 -2.05
CA LYS A 263 -8.70 11.57 -2.99
C LYS A 263 -7.71 11.84 -4.13
N TYR A 264 -6.44 11.99 -3.83
CA TYR A 264 -5.37 12.23 -4.80
C TYR A 264 -4.74 10.94 -5.35
N LYS A 265 -5.39 9.78 -5.13
CA LYS A 265 -5.00 8.48 -5.69
C LYS A 265 -3.58 8.03 -5.32
N GLY A 266 -3.19 8.30 -4.09
CA GLY A 266 -1.91 7.89 -3.53
C GLY A 266 -0.73 8.77 -3.92
N SER A 267 0.41 8.50 -3.29
CA SER A 267 1.67 9.19 -3.47
C SER A 267 2.64 8.37 -4.33
N SER A 268 2.93 8.85 -5.53
CA SER A 268 3.93 8.24 -6.41
C SER A 268 5.32 8.86 -6.24
N VAL A 269 5.67 9.28 -5.02
CA VAL A 269 7.03 9.74 -4.66
C VAL A 269 8.02 8.56 -4.55
N GLY A 270 7.51 7.35 -4.33
CA GLY A 270 8.25 6.08 -4.35
C GLY A 270 7.91 5.24 -5.58
N ASP A 271 7.79 3.92 -5.38
CA ASP A 271 7.60 2.94 -6.47
C ASP A 271 6.13 2.68 -6.83
N PHE A 272 5.17 3.44 -6.24
CA PHE A 272 3.75 3.24 -6.46
C PHE A 272 3.30 3.73 -7.84
N ILE A 273 2.57 2.87 -8.55
CA ILE A 273 1.89 3.14 -9.82
C ILE A 273 0.48 2.56 -9.75
N ARG A 274 -0.50 3.26 -10.31
CA ARG A 274 -1.90 2.86 -10.38
C ARG A 274 -2.13 1.74 -11.39
N THR A 275 -3.31 1.14 -11.34
CA THR A 275 -3.65 -0.02 -12.20
C THR A 275 -3.77 0.29 -13.70
N ASP A 276 -3.78 1.56 -14.06
CA ASP A 276 -3.74 2.05 -15.45
C ASP A 276 -2.35 2.53 -15.90
N GLY A 277 -1.31 2.28 -15.09
CA GLY A 277 0.06 2.70 -15.36
C GLY A 277 0.36 4.16 -15.06
N LYS A 278 -0.61 4.93 -14.52
CA LYS A 278 -0.44 6.34 -14.17
C LYS A 278 0.04 6.53 -12.75
N TRP A 279 0.45 7.74 -12.45
CA TRP A 279 0.88 8.16 -11.11
C TRP A 279 -0.28 8.67 -10.28
N GLY A 280 -0.18 8.49 -8.96
CA GLY A 280 -0.98 9.21 -8.00
C GLY A 280 -0.47 10.64 -7.82
N ALA A 281 -1.35 11.55 -7.42
CA ALA A 281 -1.07 12.98 -7.34
C ALA A 281 -0.76 13.48 -5.92
N MET A 282 -0.89 12.64 -4.88
CA MET A 282 -0.73 13.05 -3.47
C MET A 282 0.65 13.66 -3.18
N GLY A 283 1.70 13.26 -3.91
CA GLY A 283 3.04 13.83 -3.74
C GLY A 283 3.13 15.35 -3.91
N LYS A 284 2.23 15.96 -4.70
CA LYS A 284 2.13 17.43 -4.86
C LYS A 284 1.52 18.13 -3.65
N HIS A 285 0.82 17.38 -2.81
CA HIS A 285 0.06 17.86 -1.66
C HIS A 285 0.75 17.59 -0.33
N HIS A 286 1.94 17.01 -0.32
CA HIS A 286 2.73 16.84 0.90
C HIS A 286 3.10 18.18 1.52
N PHE A 287 3.13 18.23 2.84
CA PHE A 287 3.58 19.37 3.63
C PHE A 287 5.01 19.21 4.13
N VAL A 288 5.40 18.00 4.51
CA VAL A 288 6.75 17.72 5.03
C VAL A 288 7.42 16.53 4.36
N TYR A 289 6.68 15.48 4.02
CA TYR A 289 7.27 14.26 3.48
C TYR A 289 7.99 14.50 2.14
N GLY A 290 9.28 14.14 2.09
CA GLY A 290 10.13 14.36 0.89
C GLY A 290 10.51 15.81 0.62
N LEU A 291 10.19 16.75 1.54
CA LEU A 291 10.44 18.17 1.38
C LEU A 291 11.56 18.71 2.29
N ALA A 292 12.38 17.84 2.88
CA ALA A 292 13.55 18.28 3.67
C ALA A 292 14.46 19.19 2.83
N GLY A 293 14.88 20.30 3.43
CA GLY A 293 15.66 21.36 2.77
C GLY A 293 14.82 22.39 2.03
N LYS A 294 13.48 22.22 1.95
CA LYS A 294 12.55 23.18 1.33
C LYS A 294 11.82 24.01 2.39
N PRO A 295 11.33 25.20 2.06
CA PRO A 295 10.54 26.00 2.98
C PRO A 295 9.20 25.34 3.28
N CYS A 296 8.79 25.39 4.55
CA CYS A 296 7.48 24.93 5.01
C CYS A 296 6.38 25.78 4.38
N LYS A 297 5.36 25.14 3.83
CA LYS A 297 4.21 25.79 3.20
C LYS A 297 3.36 26.65 4.14
N ARG A 298 3.48 26.45 5.49
CA ARG A 298 2.74 27.23 6.49
C ARG A 298 3.53 28.42 7.02
N CYS A 299 4.80 28.23 7.36
CA CYS A 299 5.57 29.24 8.11
C CYS A 299 6.91 29.64 7.46
N GLY A 300 7.25 29.10 6.30
CA GLY A 300 8.50 29.40 5.58
C GLY A 300 9.77 28.78 6.16
N THR A 301 9.74 28.25 7.39
CA THR A 301 10.91 27.62 8.02
C THR A 301 11.36 26.38 7.23
N ILE A 302 12.67 26.17 7.11
CA ILE A 302 13.21 25.04 6.38
C ILE A 302 12.85 23.71 7.05
N ILE A 303 12.19 22.83 6.30
CA ILE A 303 11.83 21.47 6.75
C ILE A 303 13.11 20.67 7.00
N LYS A 304 13.19 20.06 8.19
CA LYS A 304 14.30 19.19 8.60
C LYS A 304 13.93 17.72 8.45
N ASN A 305 14.93 16.86 8.52
CA ASN A 305 14.74 15.42 8.66
C ASN A 305 15.65 14.84 9.75
N SER A 306 15.23 13.71 10.29
CA SER A 306 16.01 12.90 11.23
C SER A 306 15.81 11.42 10.93
N LYS A 307 16.63 10.56 11.54
CA LYS A 307 16.47 9.11 11.48
C LYS A 307 15.76 8.61 12.71
N LEU A 308 14.64 7.92 12.52
CA LEU A 308 13.86 7.28 13.59
C LEU A 308 13.59 5.82 13.19
N GLY A 309 14.04 4.86 14.00
CA GLY A 309 13.84 3.44 13.73
C GLY A 309 14.30 2.99 12.34
N GLY A 310 15.46 3.50 11.88
CA GLY A 310 16.01 3.20 10.55
C GLY A 310 15.30 3.89 9.37
N ARG A 311 14.28 4.74 9.63
CA ARG A 311 13.52 5.48 8.60
C ARG A 311 13.80 6.97 8.67
N THR A 312 13.72 7.64 7.51
CA THR A 312 13.78 9.11 7.47
C THR A 312 12.43 9.67 7.87
N SER A 313 12.43 10.62 8.80
CA SER A 313 11.27 11.38 9.25
C SER A 313 11.46 12.84 8.89
N CYS A 314 10.48 13.46 8.24
CA CYS A 314 10.51 14.87 7.83
C CYS A 314 9.56 15.68 8.71
N PHE A 315 9.99 16.87 9.15
CA PHE A 315 9.19 17.71 10.04
C PHE A 315 9.57 19.20 9.91
N CYS A 316 8.64 20.06 10.29
CA CYS A 316 8.90 21.51 10.42
C CYS A 316 9.22 21.83 11.89
N PRO A 317 10.43 22.31 12.22
CA PRO A 317 10.84 22.54 13.62
C PRO A 317 10.12 23.75 14.27
N LYS A 318 9.45 24.61 13.51
CA LYS A 318 8.65 25.73 14.02
C LYS A 318 7.19 25.35 14.28
N GLU A 319 6.60 24.56 13.37
CA GLU A 319 5.19 24.16 13.46
C GLU A 319 4.95 22.99 14.43
N GLN A 320 5.95 22.12 14.62
CA GLN A 320 5.84 20.89 15.43
C GLN A 320 6.68 21.00 16.71
N LYS A 321 6.09 20.61 17.84
CA LYS A 321 6.68 20.69 19.17
C LYS A 321 6.66 19.33 19.87
#